data_8ea089f5516f36452ab2877a47525268
#
_entry.id   8ea089f5516f36452ab2877a47525268
#
_cell.length_a   1.000
_cell.length_b   1.000
_cell.length_c   1.000
_cell.angle_alpha   90.00
_cell.angle_beta   90.00
_cell.angle_gamma   90.00
#
_symmetry.space_group_name_H-M   'P 1'
#
loop_
_entity.id
_entity.type
_entity.pdbx_description
1 polymer ?
#
loop_
_entity_poly.entity_id
_entity_poly.type
_entity_poly.pdbx_seq_one_letter_code
_entity_poly.pdbx_strand_id
1 'polypeptide(L)'
;MSIQNKTDVGLIGLAVMGENLALNMASKGWNVSVYNRTVPGVEEGVVERFLNGRAKGLNIEGFTDIATFVDSISLPRKIMMMVRAGSAVDELMEQLFPLLSPGDILIDGGNSNYEDTNRRVALAESKGFLFVGAGVSGGEEGALNGASIMPGGSVAAWPEVKPILQSIAAKASDGTPCCDWIGPAGSGHFVKMIHNGIEYGDMQLIAEAYWVMKNLLDLENEEMANVFSHWNEGKLRSYLIEITANILRHTDKSGGYLLDKILDAAGQKGTGKWSVINAMELGMPLGLIATAVFERSLSAQKELRETASRQFQCKRTQAVYNKPELVKEIYAALYASKLVSYAQGFAVLQRASDTFGWKLNLASIARMWRGGCIIRSIFLNDIAAAFEAKDKPQNLLLAPYFRDEIKGLLSGWKTLVVQAMREELPVPAFSSALNYFYSLVSANLPANMIQAQRDYFGAHTFERKDELRGQFFHENWTGHGGDTKSGTYNN
;
A
#
# COMPACT_ATOMS: atom_id res chain seq x y z
N MET A 1 4.53 32.02 -39.44
CA MET A 1 4.11 30.95 -38.51
C MET A 1 5.01 31.07 -37.29
N SER A 2 4.52 31.56 -36.15
CA SER A 2 5.27 31.55 -34.90
C SER A 2 5.55 30.07 -34.57
N ILE A 3 6.83 29.75 -34.36
CA ILE A 3 7.24 28.46 -33.80
C ILE A 3 6.63 28.45 -32.40
N GLN A 4 5.48 27.82 -32.26
CA GLN A 4 4.86 27.57 -30.96
C GLN A 4 5.82 26.63 -30.25
N ASN A 5 6.42 27.07 -29.15
CA ASN A 5 7.31 26.23 -28.36
C ASN A 5 6.48 25.05 -27.83
N LYS A 6 6.81 23.85 -28.28
CA LYS A 6 6.14 22.62 -27.81
C LYS A 6 6.36 22.44 -26.32
N THR A 7 5.40 21.86 -25.65
CA THR A 7 5.48 21.59 -24.21
C THR A 7 6.39 20.38 -23.89
N ASP A 8 6.83 20.28 -22.65
CA ASP A 8 7.77 19.24 -22.22
C ASP A 8 7.08 17.92 -21.87
N VAL A 9 5.82 17.99 -21.42
CA VAL A 9 5.04 16.86 -20.93
C VAL A 9 3.56 17.07 -21.12
N GLY A 10 2.84 16.00 -21.44
CA GLY A 10 1.39 15.95 -21.51
C GLY A 10 0.78 15.25 -20.31
N LEU A 11 -0.40 15.69 -19.86
CA LEU A 11 -1.16 15.04 -18.82
C LEU A 11 -2.61 14.90 -19.25
N ILE A 12 -3.15 13.68 -19.17
CA ILE A 12 -4.52 13.33 -19.53
C ILE A 12 -5.33 13.03 -18.28
N GLY A 13 -6.49 13.69 -18.12
CA GLY A 13 -7.42 13.48 -17.02
C GLY A 13 -7.26 14.52 -15.92
N LEU A 14 -8.18 15.49 -15.88
CA LEU A 14 -8.21 16.62 -14.94
C LEU A 14 -9.23 16.37 -13.81
N ALA A 15 -9.11 15.21 -13.15
CA ALA A 15 -9.68 15.00 -11.82
C ALA A 15 -8.69 15.46 -10.75
N VAL A 16 -9.06 15.32 -9.46
CA VAL A 16 -8.29 15.82 -8.32
C VAL A 16 -6.78 15.57 -8.41
N MET A 17 -6.37 14.33 -8.73
CA MET A 17 -4.95 13.98 -8.83
C MET A 17 -4.28 14.62 -10.06
N GLY A 18 -4.94 14.57 -11.22
CA GLY A 18 -4.37 15.09 -12.46
C GLY A 18 -4.19 16.61 -12.44
N GLU A 19 -5.19 17.37 -11.96
CA GLU A 19 -5.04 18.83 -11.78
C GLU A 19 -3.83 19.16 -10.89
N ASN A 20 -3.73 18.49 -9.73
CA ASN A 20 -2.66 18.76 -8.77
C ASN A 20 -1.26 18.39 -9.31
N LEU A 21 -1.15 17.28 -10.05
CA LEU A 21 0.12 16.92 -10.70
C LEU A 21 0.51 17.91 -11.81
N ALA A 22 -0.44 18.38 -12.62
CA ALA A 22 -0.17 19.40 -13.64
C ALA A 22 0.31 20.72 -13.01
N LEU A 23 -0.33 21.16 -11.92
CA LEU A 23 0.09 22.34 -11.16
C LEU A 23 1.49 22.15 -10.55
N ASN A 24 1.77 20.98 -10.00
CA ASN A 24 3.09 20.65 -9.45
C ASN A 24 4.16 20.71 -10.55
N MET A 25 3.93 20.05 -11.70
CA MET A 25 4.85 20.11 -12.84
C MET A 25 5.14 21.55 -13.27
N ALA A 26 4.10 22.36 -13.47
CA ALA A 26 4.24 23.75 -13.86
C ALA A 26 5.00 24.59 -12.80
N SER A 27 4.76 24.34 -11.51
CA SER A 27 5.49 25.00 -10.40
C SER A 27 6.98 24.67 -10.36
N LYS A 28 7.40 23.55 -10.98
CA LYS A 28 8.80 23.15 -11.14
C LYS A 28 9.43 23.63 -12.43
N GLY A 29 8.71 24.44 -13.22
CA GLY A 29 9.20 25.07 -14.45
C GLY A 29 8.97 24.26 -15.72
N TRP A 30 8.22 23.16 -15.67
CA TRP A 30 7.84 22.41 -16.86
C TRP A 30 6.71 23.11 -17.62
N ASN A 31 6.77 23.09 -18.95
CA ASN A 31 5.66 23.48 -19.81
C ASN A 31 4.76 22.25 -19.99
N VAL A 32 3.50 22.37 -19.61
CA VAL A 32 2.57 21.23 -19.51
C VAL A 32 1.42 21.39 -20.48
N SER A 33 1.16 20.38 -21.32
CA SER A 33 -0.11 20.25 -22.03
C SER A 33 -1.08 19.40 -21.21
N VAL A 34 -2.32 19.85 -21.06
CA VAL A 34 -3.35 19.08 -20.38
C VAL A 34 -4.51 18.76 -21.31
N TYR A 35 -5.03 17.56 -21.22
CA TYR A 35 -6.20 17.11 -21.98
C TYR A 35 -7.23 16.49 -21.05
N ASN A 36 -8.49 16.87 -21.26
CA ASN A 36 -9.63 16.15 -20.72
C ASN A 36 -10.69 15.98 -21.81
N ARG A 37 -11.23 14.79 -21.90
CA ARG A 37 -12.36 14.52 -22.82
C ARG A 37 -13.57 15.36 -22.42
N THR A 38 -14.42 15.68 -23.38
CA THR A 38 -15.71 16.33 -23.13
C THR A 38 -16.80 15.27 -23.13
N VAL A 39 -17.53 15.15 -22.02
CA VAL A 39 -18.71 14.29 -21.91
C VAL A 39 -19.91 15.20 -21.57
N PRO A 40 -20.90 15.32 -22.48
CA PRO A 40 -22.07 16.18 -22.25
C PRO A 40 -22.76 15.89 -20.92
N GLY A 41 -23.03 16.91 -20.13
CA GLY A 41 -23.70 16.82 -18.85
C GLY A 41 -22.85 16.28 -17.68
N VAL A 42 -21.63 15.81 -17.93
CA VAL A 42 -20.76 15.20 -16.90
C VAL A 42 -19.38 15.85 -16.83
N GLU A 43 -18.68 15.94 -17.96
CA GLU A 43 -17.31 16.48 -18.06
C GLU A 43 -17.25 17.64 -19.06
N GLU A 44 -18.11 18.67 -18.88
CA GLU A 44 -18.13 19.86 -19.72
C GLU A 44 -17.30 20.99 -19.12
N GLY A 45 -16.53 21.68 -19.98
CA GLY A 45 -15.76 22.86 -19.61
C GLY A 45 -14.69 22.62 -18.54
N VAL A 46 -14.25 21.34 -18.34
CA VAL A 46 -13.24 20.98 -17.32
C VAL A 46 -11.91 21.70 -17.59
N VAL A 47 -11.43 21.66 -18.84
CA VAL A 47 -10.18 22.32 -19.26
C VAL A 47 -10.25 23.82 -19.04
N GLU A 48 -11.33 24.45 -19.51
CA GLU A 48 -11.53 25.90 -19.39
C GLU A 48 -11.58 26.35 -17.91
N ARG A 49 -12.33 25.62 -17.07
CA ARG A 49 -12.40 25.90 -15.62
C ARG A 49 -11.04 25.81 -14.99
N PHE A 50 -10.26 24.79 -15.33
CA PHE A 50 -8.92 24.59 -14.79
C PHE A 50 -7.98 25.73 -15.20
N LEU A 51 -7.94 26.09 -16.50
CA LEU A 51 -7.08 27.17 -17.02
C LEU A 51 -7.45 28.56 -16.48
N ASN A 52 -8.74 28.85 -16.41
CA ASN A 52 -9.23 30.14 -15.88
C ASN A 52 -9.20 30.23 -14.36
N GLY A 53 -9.09 29.08 -13.67
CA GLY A 53 -9.03 28.95 -12.22
C GLY A 53 -7.63 28.72 -11.69
N ARG A 54 -7.38 27.50 -11.24
CA ARG A 54 -6.15 27.11 -10.52
C ARG A 54 -4.86 27.20 -11.37
N ALA A 55 -4.97 27.02 -12.68
CA ALA A 55 -3.82 27.06 -13.59
C ALA A 55 -3.56 28.44 -14.20
N LYS A 56 -4.34 29.47 -13.82
CA LYS A 56 -4.23 30.82 -14.39
C LYS A 56 -2.83 31.41 -14.18
N GLY A 57 -2.19 31.76 -15.29
CA GLY A 57 -0.85 32.37 -15.26
C GLY A 57 0.31 31.40 -15.14
N LEU A 58 0.04 30.09 -15.15
CA LEU A 58 1.06 29.05 -15.18
C LEU A 58 1.36 28.60 -16.63
N ASN A 59 2.50 27.95 -16.83
CA ASN A 59 2.90 27.38 -18.13
C ASN A 59 2.12 26.09 -18.44
N ILE A 60 0.80 26.22 -18.55
CA ILE A 60 -0.12 25.11 -18.84
C ILE A 60 -0.99 25.47 -20.04
N GLU A 61 -0.98 24.62 -21.07
CA GLU A 61 -1.86 24.71 -22.23
C GLU A 61 -2.94 23.63 -22.17
N GLY A 62 -4.17 23.96 -22.52
CA GLY A 62 -5.30 23.03 -22.40
C GLY A 62 -5.93 22.67 -23.73
N PHE A 63 -6.30 21.40 -23.86
CA PHE A 63 -6.84 20.81 -25.09
C PHE A 63 -8.09 19.98 -24.80
N THR A 64 -9.03 19.99 -25.76
CA THR A 64 -10.22 19.14 -25.77
C THR A 64 -10.23 18.18 -26.97
N ASP A 65 -9.27 18.34 -27.89
CA ASP A 65 -8.99 17.43 -28.99
C ASP A 65 -7.67 16.70 -28.74
N ILE A 66 -7.70 15.37 -28.84
CA ILE A 66 -6.55 14.52 -28.46
C ILE A 66 -5.40 14.62 -29.48
N ALA A 67 -5.69 14.87 -30.77
CA ALA A 67 -4.64 14.97 -31.78
C ALA A 67 -3.85 16.25 -31.64
N THR A 68 -4.51 17.39 -31.43
CA THR A 68 -3.87 18.67 -31.16
C THR A 68 -3.09 18.66 -29.83
N PHE A 69 -3.62 17.97 -28.82
CA PHE A 69 -2.91 17.73 -27.56
C PHE A 69 -1.59 16.98 -27.81
N VAL A 70 -1.61 15.85 -28.49
CA VAL A 70 -0.41 15.05 -28.76
C VAL A 70 0.60 15.87 -29.58
N ASP A 71 0.13 16.62 -30.56
CA ASP A 71 0.99 17.46 -31.43
C ASP A 71 1.65 18.61 -30.67
N SER A 72 1.09 19.08 -29.56
CA SER A 72 1.64 20.15 -28.74
C SER A 72 2.89 19.73 -27.94
N ILE A 73 3.20 18.43 -27.83
CA ILE A 73 4.25 17.90 -26.97
C ILE A 73 5.53 17.63 -27.75
N SER A 74 6.68 17.97 -27.18
CA SER A 74 8.02 17.74 -27.73
C SER A 74 8.40 16.26 -27.78
N LEU A 75 9.10 15.85 -28.84
CA LEU A 75 9.64 14.49 -29.00
C LEU A 75 10.89 14.26 -28.13
N PRO A 76 11.09 13.07 -27.59
CA PRO A 76 10.09 12.02 -27.44
C PRO A 76 8.98 12.50 -26.50
N ARG A 77 7.73 12.31 -26.91
CA ARG A 77 6.58 12.74 -26.13
C ARG A 77 6.51 11.96 -24.83
N LYS A 78 6.19 12.63 -23.73
CA LYS A 78 5.95 12.05 -22.42
C LYS A 78 4.53 12.37 -22.01
N ILE A 79 3.65 11.37 -21.99
CA ILE A 79 2.22 11.55 -21.75
C ILE A 79 1.81 10.78 -20.49
N MET A 80 1.46 11.52 -19.43
CA MET A 80 0.97 10.94 -18.19
C MET A 80 -0.56 10.80 -18.22
N MET A 81 -1.04 9.59 -18.01
CA MET A 81 -2.45 9.22 -17.98
C MET A 81 -2.92 9.13 -16.53
N MET A 82 -3.82 10.02 -16.12
CA MET A 82 -4.47 10.06 -14.80
C MET A 82 -5.95 9.69 -14.93
N VAL A 83 -6.21 8.54 -15.55
CA VAL A 83 -7.56 8.03 -15.80
C VAL A 83 -7.88 6.86 -14.86
N ARG A 84 -9.15 6.44 -14.85
CA ARG A 84 -9.57 5.27 -14.06
C ARG A 84 -8.80 4.02 -14.50
N ALA A 85 -8.26 3.28 -13.53
CA ALA A 85 -7.60 2.00 -13.79
C ALA A 85 -8.55 0.98 -14.44
N GLY A 86 -8.00 0.04 -15.20
CA GLY A 86 -8.74 -0.96 -15.95
C GLY A 86 -8.87 -0.59 -17.44
N SER A 87 -9.98 -0.95 -18.09
CA SER A 87 -10.18 -0.79 -19.55
C SER A 87 -10.01 0.64 -20.06
N ALA A 88 -10.29 1.66 -19.22
CA ALA A 88 -10.13 3.05 -19.61
C ALA A 88 -8.68 3.42 -19.99
N VAL A 89 -7.68 2.76 -19.40
CA VAL A 89 -6.28 2.95 -19.80
C VAL A 89 -6.02 2.31 -21.16
N ASP A 90 -6.56 1.12 -21.41
CA ASP A 90 -6.41 0.40 -22.68
C ASP A 90 -7.09 1.16 -23.83
N GLU A 91 -8.32 1.63 -23.62
CA GLU A 91 -9.07 2.45 -24.56
C GLU A 91 -8.36 3.75 -24.93
N LEU A 92 -7.71 4.39 -23.93
CA LEU A 92 -6.92 5.59 -24.15
C LEU A 92 -5.63 5.30 -24.94
N MET A 93 -4.95 4.19 -24.63
CA MET A 93 -3.78 3.75 -25.39
C MET A 93 -4.12 3.51 -26.86
N GLU A 94 -5.24 2.88 -27.14
CA GLU A 94 -5.71 2.65 -28.53
C GLU A 94 -5.95 3.95 -29.28
N GLN A 95 -6.50 4.98 -28.62
CA GLN A 95 -6.68 6.31 -29.21
C GLN A 95 -5.36 7.04 -29.46
N LEU A 96 -4.38 6.85 -28.58
CA LEU A 96 -3.07 7.52 -28.66
C LEU A 96 -2.14 6.88 -29.71
N PHE A 97 -2.11 5.55 -29.84
CA PHE A 97 -1.17 4.83 -30.71
C PHE A 97 -1.08 5.38 -32.13
N PRO A 98 -2.19 5.72 -32.83
CA PRO A 98 -2.10 6.28 -34.18
C PRO A 98 -1.46 7.67 -34.27
N LEU A 99 -1.35 8.38 -33.14
CA LEU A 99 -0.87 9.76 -33.04
C LEU A 99 0.59 9.83 -32.56
N LEU A 100 1.12 8.71 -32.03
CA LEU A 100 2.46 8.65 -31.45
C LEU A 100 3.54 8.35 -32.49
N SER A 101 4.76 8.72 -32.16
CA SER A 101 5.98 8.39 -32.91
C SER A 101 6.82 7.36 -32.14
N PRO A 102 7.62 6.53 -32.83
CA PRO A 102 8.53 5.60 -32.16
C PRO A 102 9.40 6.29 -31.10
N GLY A 103 9.49 5.70 -29.91
CA GLY A 103 10.21 6.25 -28.77
C GLY A 103 9.39 7.17 -27.87
N ASP A 104 8.14 7.51 -28.23
CA ASP A 104 7.22 8.23 -27.33
C ASP A 104 6.87 7.37 -26.10
N ILE A 105 6.59 8.02 -24.97
CA ILE A 105 6.47 7.39 -23.66
C ILE A 105 5.07 7.64 -23.09
N LEU A 106 4.34 6.57 -22.79
CA LEU A 106 3.10 6.59 -22.04
C LEU A 106 3.39 6.28 -20.57
N ILE A 107 2.85 7.09 -19.65
CA ILE A 107 3.02 6.94 -18.21
C ILE A 107 1.63 6.73 -17.58
N ASP A 108 1.36 5.54 -17.08
CA ASP A 108 0.14 5.25 -16.31
C ASP A 108 0.37 5.63 -14.85
N GLY A 109 -0.17 6.77 -14.42
CA GLY A 109 -0.09 7.27 -13.04
C GLY A 109 -1.24 6.81 -12.15
N GLY A 110 -2.13 5.95 -12.64
CA GLY A 110 -3.26 5.39 -11.89
C GLY A 110 -2.85 4.31 -10.90
N ASN A 111 -3.85 3.80 -10.15
CA ASN A 111 -3.66 2.61 -9.31
C ASN A 111 -4.00 1.34 -10.11
N SER A 112 -3.29 1.11 -11.20
CA SER A 112 -3.51 -0.03 -12.09
C SER A 112 -3.00 -1.34 -11.48
N ASN A 113 -3.62 -2.45 -11.89
CA ASN A 113 -3.10 -3.79 -11.59
C ASN A 113 -1.76 -3.98 -12.34
N TYR A 114 -0.77 -4.55 -11.65
CA TYR A 114 0.55 -4.77 -12.23
C TYR A 114 0.56 -5.75 -13.40
N GLU A 115 -0.36 -6.73 -13.45
CA GLU A 115 -0.52 -7.67 -14.56
C GLU A 115 -1.00 -6.97 -15.83
N ASP A 116 -1.96 -6.05 -15.69
CA ASP A 116 -2.36 -5.17 -16.79
C ASP A 116 -1.18 -4.31 -17.28
N THR A 117 -0.36 -3.83 -16.33
CA THR A 117 0.84 -3.07 -16.68
C THR A 117 1.87 -3.92 -17.42
N ASN A 118 2.08 -5.18 -17.01
CA ASN A 118 2.92 -6.13 -17.75
C ASN A 118 2.47 -6.25 -19.21
N ARG A 119 1.18 -6.45 -19.43
CA ARG A 119 0.58 -6.58 -20.75
C ARG A 119 0.73 -5.28 -21.57
N ARG A 120 0.49 -4.12 -20.94
CA ARG A 120 0.60 -2.80 -21.57
C ARG A 120 2.01 -2.44 -21.96
N VAL A 121 3.01 -2.76 -21.13
CA VAL A 121 4.43 -2.61 -21.46
C VAL A 121 4.76 -3.41 -22.71
N ALA A 122 4.44 -4.70 -22.73
CA ALA A 122 4.70 -5.57 -23.88
C ALA A 122 4.00 -5.08 -25.15
N LEU A 123 2.74 -4.63 -25.04
CA LEU A 123 1.97 -4.09 -26.17
C LEU A 123 2.60 -2.80 -26.71
N ALA A 124 2.96 -1.85 -25.86
CA ALA A 124 3.58 -0.58 -26.28
C ALA A 124 4.92 -0.82 -26.97
N GLU A 125 5.78 -1.66 -26.38
CA GLU A 125 7.09 -2.00 -26.95
C GLU A 125 6.98 -2.70 -28.31
N SER A 126 5.97 -3.57 -28.49
CA SER A 126 5.72 -4.23 -29.78
C SER A 126 5.34 -3.26 -30.91
N LYS A 127 4.89 -2.06 -30.54
CA LYS A 127 4.53 -0.97 -31.45
C LYS A 127 5.60 0.12 -31.57
N GLY A 128 6.74 -0.05 -30.88
CA GLY A 128 7.86 0.89 -30.88
C GLY A 128 7.73 2.04 -29.89
N PHE A 129 6.78 1.98 -28.95
CA PHE A 129 6.55 2.95 -27.88
C PHE A 129 7.10 2.43 -26.56
N LEU A 130 7.27 3.33 -25.57
CA LEU A 130 7.69 2.98 -24.23
C LEU A 130 6.52 3.18 -23.25
N PHE A 131 6.45 2.35 -22.21
CA PHE A 131 5.40 2.43 -21.21
C PHE A 131 5.96 2.36 -19.80
N VAL A 132 5.48 3.25 -18.92
CA VAL A 132 5.85 3.30 -17.50
C VAL A 132 4.59 3.20 -16.66
N GLY A 133 4.50 2.21 -15.79
CA GLY A 133 3.53 2.16 -14.70
C GLY A 133 4.10 2.89 -13.49
N ALA A 134 3.54 4.02 -13.15
CA ALA A 134 4.04 4.87 -12.06
C ALA A 134 3.03 4.93 -10.91
N GLY A 135 3.25 4.15 -9.86
CA GLY A 135 2.45 4.25 -8.65
C GLY A 135 2.66 5.60 -7.95
N VAL A 136 1.62 6.42 -7.87
CA VAL A 136 1.65 7.73 -7.19
C VAL A 136 0.97 7.62 -5.84
N SER A 137 1.62 8.10 -4.77
CA SER A 137 1.06 8.14 -3.41
C SER A 137 1.08 9.56 -2.85
N GLY A 138 0.35 9.80 -1.76
CA GLY A 138 0.31 11.10 -1.07
C GLY A 138 -1.03 11.83 -1.16
N GLY A 139 -2.01 11.27 -1.88
CA GLY A 139 -3.33 11.88 -2.03
C GLY A 139 -3.28 13.23 -2.75
N GLU A 140 -4.29 14.05 -2.52
CA GLU A 140 -4.43 15.38 -3.13
C GLU A 140 -3.26 16.30 -2.81
N GLU A 141 -2.91 16.39 -1.53
CA GLU A 141 -1.80 17.22 -1.04
C GLU A 141 -0.45 16.76 -1.61
N GLY A 142 -0.19 15.45 -1.60
CA GLY A 142 1.05 14.91 -2.17
C GLY A 142 1.16 15.15 -3.67
N ALA A 143 0.08 15.04 -4.42
CA ALA A 143 0.08 15.35 -5.85
C ALA A 143 0.47 16.82 -6.13
N LEU A 144 0.03 17.75 -5.28
CA LEU A 144 0.32 19.17 -5.43
C LEU A 144 1.71 19.55 -4.91
N ASN A 145 2.09 19.05 -3.73
CA ASN A 145 3.25 19.54 -2.99
C ASN A 145 4.47 18.60 -3.04
N GLY A 146 4.27 17.38 -3.51
CA GLY A 146 5.31 16.36 -3.64
C GLY A 146 4.80 14.96 -3.25
N ALA A 147 4.76 14.07 -4.21
CA ALA A 147 4.31 12.68 -4.06
C ALA A 147 5.49 11.71 -3.87
N SER A 148 5.22 10.54 -3.28
CA SER A 148 6.09 9.37 -3.49
C SER A 148 5.68 8.71 -4.80
N ILE A 149 6.64 8.54 -5.72
CA ILE A 149 6.38 8.02 -7.07
C ILE A 149 7.23 6.78 -7.31
N MET A 150 6.59 5.70 -7.72
CA MET A 150 7.17 4.37 -7.90
C MET A 150 7.10 3.95 -9.38
N PRO A 151 8.01 4.44 -10.25
CA PRO A 151 8.00 4.13 -11.69
C PRO A 151 8.65 2.78 -11.97
N GLY A 152 8.01 1.99 -12.84
CA GLY A 152 8.53 0.75 -13.40
C GLY A 152 7.94 0.52 -14.79
N GLY A 153 8.61 -0.24 -15.66
CA GLY A 153 8.13 -0.45 -17.03
C GLY A 153 9.24 -0.66 -18.05
N SER A 154 9.15 0.00 -19.19
CA SER A 154 10.19 0.03 -20.21
C SER A 154 11.45 0.71 -19.69
N VAL A 155 12.54 -0.03 -19.51
CA VAL A 155 13.80 0.49 -18.92
C VAL A 155 14.33 1.70 -19.67
N ALA A 156 14.20 1.71 -21.00
CA ALA A 156 14.65 2.81 -21.87
C ALA A 156 13.90 4.14 -21.60
N ALA A 157 12.71 4.11 -20.99
CA ALA A 157 11.96 5.31 -20.65
C ALA A 157 12.54 6.08 -19.46
N TRP A 158 13.25 5.40 -18.55
CA TRP A 158 13.67 6.01 -17.30
C TRP A 158 14.51 7.28 -17.44
N PRO A 159 15.55 7.34 -18.27
CA PRO A 159 16.34 8.56 -18.45
C PRO A 159 15.51 9.78 -18.86
N GLU A 160 14.45 9.55 -19.67
CA GLU A 160 13.58 10.62 -20.21
C GLU A 160 12.55 11.11 -19.18
N VAL A 161 11.98 10.20 -18.37
CA VAL A 161 10.93 10.56 -17.40
C VAL A 161 11.47 10.90 -16.03
N LYS A 162 12.69 10.47 -15.69
CA LYS A 162 13.35 10.71 -14.40
C LYS A 162 13.37 12.17 -13.99
N PRO A 163 13.81 13.14 -14.85
CA PRO A 163 13.89 14.54 -14.46
C PRO A 163 12.53 15.12 -14.03
N ILE A 164 11.47 14.75 -14.77
CA ILE A 164 10.09 15.21 -14.49
C ILE A 164 9.61 14.56 -13.18
N LEU A 165 9.65 13.23 -13.07
CA LEU A 165 9.11 12.51 -11.94
C LEU A 165 9.84 12.85 -10.62
N GLN A 166 11.16 13.01 -10.65
CA GLN A 166 11.93 13.39 -9.48
C GLN A 166 11.73 14.86 -9.08
N SER A 167 11.42 15.75 -10.04
CA SER A 167 11.16 17.16 -9.73
C SER A 167 9.85 17.36 -8.97
N ILE A 168 8.82 16.59 -9.31
CA ILE A 168 7.48 16.64 -8.68
C ILE A 168 7.34 15.72 -7.47
N ALA A 169 8.35 14.89 -7.19
CA ALA A 169 8.34 14.02 -6.02
C ALA A 169 8.63 14.81 -4.73
N ALA A 170 8.12 14.31 -3.62
CA ALA A 170 8.52 14.77 -2.30
C ALA A 170 10.04 14.61 -2.13
N LYS A 171 10.63 15.49 -1.34
CA LYS A 171 12.02 15.35 -0.90
C LYS A 171 12.05 14.93 0.55
N ALA A 172 12.83 13.90 0.86
CA ALA A 172 13.12 13.52 2.23
C ALA A 172 13.97 14.60 2.92
N SER A 173 14.15 14.49 4.25
CA SER A 173 14.91 15.48 5.03
C SER A 173 16.37 15.66 4.58
N ASP A 174 16.93 14.66 3.91
CA ASP A 174 18.28 14.67 3.32
C ASP A 174 18.31 15.25 1.89
N GLY A 175 17.18 15.74 1.38
CA GLY A 175 17.04 16.28 0.02
C GLY A 175 16.82 15.21 -1.07
N THR A 176 16.89 13.92 -0.75
CA THR A 176 16.69 12.82 -1.70
C THR A 176 15.23 12.81 -2.20
N PRO A 177 14.98 12.77 -3.52
CA PRO A 177 13.62 12.67 -4.03
C PRO A 177 13.00 11.31 -3.66
N CYS A 178 11.73 11.31 -3.25
CA CYS A 178 10.95 10.12 -2.99
C CYS A 178 10.43 9.49 -4.30
N CYS A 179 11.32 9.35 -5.26
CA CYS A 179 11.09 8.77 -6.58
C CYS A 179 12.39 8.17 -7.12
N ASP A 180 12.36 6.88 -7.40
CA ASP A 180 13.47 6.18 -8.06
C ASP A 180 12.92 5.03 -8.90
N TRP A 181 13.73 4.51 -9.84
CA TRP A 181 13.34 3.38 -10.67
C TRP A 181 13.16 2.11 -9.85
N ILE A 182 11.97 1.50 -9.98
CA ILE A 182 11.66 0.25 -9.29
C ILE A 182 12.22 -0.96 -10.04
N GLY A 183 11.92 -1.07 -11.34
CA GLY A 183 12.30 -2.23 -12.15
C GLY A 183 11.48 -2.34 -13.43
N PRO A 184 11.66 -3.43 -14.19
CA PRO A 184 10.96 -3.64 -15.45
C PRO A 184 9.48 -3.98 -15.25
N ALA A 185 8.74 -3.94 -16.34
CA ALA A 185 7.34 -4.40 -16.44
C ALA A 185 6.42 -3.73 -15.40
N GLY A 186 5.53 -4.47 -14.75
CA GLY A 186 4.58 -3.97 -13.77
C GLY A 186 5.14 -3.71 -12.37
N SER A 187 6.44 -3.78 -12.17
CA SER A 187 7.08 -3.68 -10.86
C SER A 187 6.71 -2.41 -10.08
N GLY A 188 6.57 -1.26 -10.75
CA GLY A 188 6.16 0.00 -10.12
C GLY A 188 4.77 -0.09 -9.49
N HIS A 189 3.80 -0.57 -10.23
CA HIS A 189 2.44 -0.77 -9.73
C HIS A 189 2.36 -1.89 -8.68
N PHE A 190 3.17 -2.93 -8.79
CA PHE A 190 3.25 -3.97 -7.75
C PHE A 190 3.74 -3.39 -6.41
N VAL A 191 4.82 -2.61 -6.44
CA VAL A 191 5.33 -1.93 -5.24
C VAL A 191 4.29 -0.98 -4.65
N LYS A 192 3.57 -0.25 -5.50
CA LYS A 192 2.46 0.62 -5.04
C LYS A 192 1.30 -0.18 -4.44
N MET A 193 0.98 -1.33 -5.01
CA MET A 193 -0.06 -2.22 -4.48
C MET A 193 0.31 -2.70 -3.07
N ILE A 194 1.55 -3.15 -2.84
CA ILE A 194 2.02 -3.58 -1.51
C ILE A 194 2.07 -2.40 -0.53
N HIS A 195 2.49 -1.20 -0.98
CA HIS A 195 2.37 0.03 -0.20
C HIS A 195 0.94 0.23 0.32
N ASN A 196 -0.05 0.08 -0.55
CA ASN A 196 -1.46 0.22 -0.15
C ASN A 196 -1.91 -0.91 0.79
N GLY A 197 -1.37 -2.12 0.66
CA GLY A 197 -1.62 -3.20 1.62
C GLY A 197 -1.13 -2.83 3.03
N ILE A 198 0.11 -2.34 3.15
CA ILE A 198 0.66 -1.85 4.41
C ILE A 198 -0.19 -0.71 4.99
N GLU A 199 -0.65 0.23 4.14
CA GLU A 199 -1.55 1.31 4.52
C GLU A 199 -2.84 0.78 5.19
N TYR A 200 -3.44 -0.28 4.64
CA TYR A 200 -4.63 -0.91 5.23
C TYR A 200 -4.31 -1.50 6.60
N GLY A 201 -3.18 -2.18 6.74
CA GLY A 201 -2.71 -2.69 8.03
C GLY A 201 -2.51 -1.58 9.06
N ASP A 202 -1.79 -0.53 8.70
CA ASP A 202 -1.53 0.61 9.58
C ASP A 202 -2.81 1.31 10.03
N MET A 203 -3.76 1.54 9.12
CA MET A 203 -5.05 2.17 9.44
C MET A 203 -5.86 1.30 10.39
N GLN A 204 -5.90 -0.02 10.19
CA GLN A 204 -6.61 -0.94 11.07
C GLN A 204 -5.99 -0.97 12.47
N LEU A 205 -4.66 -1.03 12.58
CA LEU A 205 -3.96 -1.01 13.85
C LEU A 205 -4.22 0.28 14.65
N ILE A 206 -4.22 1.43 13.98
CA ILE A 206 -4.53 2.73 14.60
C ILE A 206 -5.99 2.78 15.04
N ALA A 207 -6.92 2.25 14.22
CA ALA A 207 -8.33 2.16 14.59
C ALA A 207 -8.56 1.25 15.82
N GLU A 208 -7.82 0.14 15.92
CA GLU A 208 -7.86 -0.74 17.10
C GLU A 208 -7.28 -0.06 18.34
N ALA A 209 -6.17 0.69 18.21
CA ALA A 209 -5.62 1.48 19.32
C ALA A 209 -6.62 2.54 19.83
N TYR A 210 -7.24 3.30 18.91
CA TYR A 210 -8.34 4.21 19.21
C TYR A 210 -9.49 3.49 19.94
N TRP A 211 -9.91 2.34 19.41
CA TRP A 211 -11.04 1.58 19.94
C TRP A 211 -10.80 1.06 21.36
N VAL A 212 -9.57 0.60 21.65
CA VAL A 212 -9.17 0.17 23.00
C VAL A 212 -9.15 1.36 23.96
N MET A 213 -8.58 2.50 23.59
CA MET A 213 -8.56 3.70 24.43
C MET A 213 -9.98 4.20 24.77
N LYS A 214 -10.84 4.22 23.77
CA LYS A 214 -12.23 4.66 23.95
C LYS A 214 -13.04 3.71 24.84
N ASN A 215 -12.84 2.40 24.71
CA ASN A 215 -13.72 1.41 25.33
C ASN A 215 -13.20 0.80 26.64
N LEU A 216 -11.89 0.74 26.87
CA LEU A 216 -11.32 0.21 28.11
C LEU A 216 -10.84 1.32 29.06
N LEU A 217 -10.51 2.50 28.55
CA LEU A 217 -10.02 3.61 29.36
C LEU A 217 -11.03 4.77 29.48
N ASP A 218 -12.11 4.72 28.69
CA ASP A 218 -13.12 5.76 28.60
C ASP A 218 -12.47 7.14 28.40
N LEU A 219 -11.53 7.21 27.43
CA LEU A 219 -10.87 8.46 27.10
C LEU A 219 -11.71 9.26 26.13
N GLU A 220 -11.81 10.55 26.40
CA GLU A 220 -12.42 11.53 25.50
C GLU A 220 -11.52 11.75 24.26
N ASN A 221 -12.13 12.26 23.17
CA ASN A 221 -11.42 12.47 21.91
C ASN A 221 -10.17 13.35 22.06
N GLU A 222 -10.22 14.41 22.87
CA GLU A 222 -9.07 15.28 23.12
C GLU A 222 -7.96 14.57 23.90
N GLU A 223 -8.30 13.72 24.87
CA GLU A 223 -7.33 12.92 25.61
C GLU A 223 -6.61 11.94 24.67
N MET A 224 -7.37 11.23 23.80
CA MET A 224 -6.81 10.33 22.78
C MET A 224 -5.95 11.10 21.77
N ALA A 225 -6.37 12.28 21.34
CA ALA A 225 -5.58 13.12 20.45
C ALA A 225 -4.23 13.51 21.07
N ASN A 226 -4.21 13.81 22.38
CA ASN A 226 -2.97 14.11 23.10
C ASN A 226 -2.04 12.88 23.17
N VAL A 227 -2.59 11.69 23.38
CA VAL A 227 -1.83 10.44 23.33
C VAL A 227 -1.19 10.22 21.95
N PHE A 228 -1.96 10.33 20.87
CA PHE A 228 -1.42 10.18 19.51
C PHE A 228 -0.40 11.28 19.16
N SER A 229 -0.64 12.52 19.57
CA SER A 229 0.33 13.61 19.38
C SER A 229 1.67 13.32 20.07
N HIS A 230 1.61 12.85 21.32
CA HIS A 230 2.83 12.45 22.04
C HIS A 230 3.55 11.28 21.36
N TRP A 231 2.81 10.27 20.91
CA TRP A 231 3.40 9.16 20.16
C TRP A 231 4.05 9.59 18.84
N ASN A 232 3.53 10.65 18.23
CA ASN A 232 4.09 11.20 16.99
C ASN A 232 5.41 11.98 17.19
N GLU A 233 5.82 12.25 18.43
CA GLU A 233 7.14 12.82 18.76
C GLU A 233 8.23 11.74 18.79
N GLY A 234 7.85 10.46 18.94
CA GLY A 234 8.74 9.31 19.12
C GLY A 234 8.83 8.37 17.93
N LYS A 235 9.02 7.07 18.24
CA LYS A 235 9.21 6.00 17.25
C LYS A 235 7.96 5.69 16.40
N LEU A 236 6.78 6.09 16.84
CA LEU A 236 5.52 5.99 16.07
C LEU A 236 5.31 7.17 15.11
N ARG A 237 6.24 8.13 15.05
CA ARG A 237 6.12 9.30 14.17
C ARG A 237 5.85 8.87 12.73
N SER A 238 4.64 9.23 12.27
CA SER A 238 4.15 8.87 10.95
C SER A 238 2.97 9.75 10.56
N TYR A 239 2.72 9.84 9.25
CA TYR A 239 1.59 10.63 8.74
C TYR A 239 0.23 10.18 9.30
N LEU A 240 0.00 8.87 9.33
CA LEU A 240 -1.28 8.34 9.84
C LEU A 240 -1.48 8.63 11.33
N ILE A 241 -0.43 8.61 12.14
CA ILE A 241 -0.52 9.01 13.57
C ILE A 241 -0.81 10.52 13.68
N GLU A 242 -0.13 11.35 12.89
CA GLU A 242 -0.36 12.79 12.85
C GLU A 242 -1.81 13.14 12.51
N ILE A 243 -2.33 12.59 11.40
CA ILE A 243 -3.71 12.90 10.99
C ILE A 243 -4.74 12.30 11.94
N THR A 244 -4.43 11.20 12.64
CA THR A 244 -5.33 10.64 13.66
C THR A 244 -5.54 11.61 14.81
N ALA A 245 -4.48 12.25 15.30
CA ALA A 245 -4.60 13.29 16.32
C ALA A 245 -5.43 14.49 15.83
N ASN A 246 -5.25 14.90 14.57
CA ASN A 246 -6.03 15.99 13.96
C ASN A 246 -7.51 15.62 13.78
N ILE A 247 -7.81 14.39 13.34
CA ILE A 247 -9.18 13.87 13.19
C ILE A 247 -9.90 13.86 14.53
N LEU A 248 -9.26 13.41 15.60
CA LEU A 248 -9.84 13.35 16.94
C LEU A 248 -10.21 14.73 17.49
N ARG A 249 -9.46 15.79 17.10
CA ARG A 249 -9.75 17.18 17.50
C ARG A 249 -10.78 17.89 16.62
N HIS A 250 -11.10 17.32 15.46
CA HIS A 250 -11.93 18.02 14.49
C HIS A 250 -13.40 18.06 14.93
N THR A 251 -13.91 19.26 15.10
CA THR A 251 -15.32 19.50 15.50
C THR A 251 -16.22 19.64 14.28
N ASP A 252 -17.44 19.12 14.40
CA ASP A 252 -18.48 19.29 13.39
C ASP A 252 -19.14 20.67 13.49
N LYS A 253 -19.61 21.20 12.38
CA LYS A 253 -20.30 22.50 12.31
C LYS A 253 -21.59 22.55 13.17
N SER A 254 -22.23 21.41 13.41
CA SER A 254 -23.42 21.28 14.27
C SER A 254 -23.08 21.01 15.74
N GLY A 255 -21.78 21.08 16.12
CA GLY A 255 -21.27 20.82 17.46
C GLY A 255 -20.87 19.37 17.69
N GLY A 256 -19.99 19.15 18.66
CA GLY A 256 -19.39 17.86 18.98
C GLY A 256 -18.27 17.47 17.98
N TYR A 257 -17.66 16.32 18.18
CA TYR A 257 -16.61 15.82 17.31
C TYR A 257 -17.18 15.17 16.06
N LEU A 258 -16.60 15.46 14.88
CA LEU A 258 -17.05 14.89 13.62
C LEU A 258 -16.89 13.36 13.60
N LEU A 259 -15.81 12.83 14.19
CA LEU A 259 -15.54 11.40 14.25
C LEU A 259 -16.70 10.61 14.87
N ASP A 260 -17.36 11.14 15.90
CA ASP A 260 -18.48 10.48 16.58
C ASP A 260 -19.76 10.42 15.72
N LYS A 261 -19.79 11.16 14.61
CA LYS A 261 -20.90 11.18 13.64
C LYS A 261 -20.65 10.38 12.39
N ILE A 262 -19.42 9.90 12.20
CA ILE A 262 -19.03 9.07 11.03
C ILE A 262 -19.53 7.64 11.24
N LEU A 263 -20.23 7.11 10.24
CA LEU A 263 -20.68 5.71 10.24
C LEU A 263 -19.46 4.76 10.27
N ASP A 264 -19.52 3.74 11.11
CA ASP A 264 -18.49 2.71 11.27
C ASP A 264 -18.52 1.65 10.15
N ALA A 265 -18.48 2.13 8.89
CA ALA A 265 -18.44 1.33 7.68
C ALA A 265 -17.33 1.86 6.75
N ALA A 266 -16.25 1.13 6.62
CA ALA A 266 -15.07 1.56 5.86
C ALA A 266 -15.12 1.06 4.41
N GLY A 267 -15.04 2.00 3.45
CA GLY A 267 -14.94 1.68 2.03
C GLY A 267 -13.54 1.24 1.60
N GLN A 268 -13.44 0.63 0.41
CA GLN A 268 -12.17 0.25 -0.21
C GLN A 268 -12.22 0.34 -1.74
N LYS A 269 -11.05 0.63 -2.35
CA LYS A 269 -10.88 0.68 -3.82
C LYS A 269 -10.27 -0.61 -4.40
N GLY A 270 -10.04 -1.64 -3.59
CA GLY A 270 -9.59 -2.97 -4.02
C GLY A 270 -8.07 -3.20 -4.01
N THR A 271 -7.22 -2.19 -3.82
CA THR A 271 -5.75 -2.36 -3.85
C THR A 271 -5.24 -3.22 -2.69
N GLY A 272 -5.81 -3.10 -1.50
CA GLY A 272 -5.50 -4.00 -0.37
C GLY A 272 -5.88 -5.45 -0.66
N LYS A 273 -7.03 -5.68 -1.32
CA LYS A 273 -7.45 -7.01 -1.77
C LYS A 273 -6.42 -7.62 -2.74
N TRP A 274 -5.92 -6.85 -3.70
CA TRP A 274 -4.91 -7.33 -4.64
C TRP A 274 -3.61 -7.72 -3.93
N SER A 275 -3.18 -6.98 -2.90
CA SER A 275 -2.01 -7.34 -2.09
C SER A 275 -2.16 -8.71 -1.46
N VAL A 276 -3.35 -9.02 -0.92
CA VAL A 276 -3.65 -10.32 -0.29
C VAL A 276 -3.66 -11.45 -1.31
N ILE A 277 -4.34 -11.27 -2.46
CA ILE A 277 -4.40 -12.26 -3.54
C ILE A 277 -2.99 -12.60 -4.01
N ASN A 278 -2.19 -11.59 -4.33
CA ASN A 278 -0.82 -11.80 -4.81
C ASN A 278 0.10 -12.44 -3.77
N ALA A 279 -0.08 -12.13 -2.49
CA ALA A 279 0.66 -12.80 -1.42
C ALA A 279 0.33 -14.30 -1.36
N MET A 280 -0.96 -14.67 -1.53
CA MET A 280 -1.38 -16.08 -1.61
C MET A 280 -0.77 -16.79 -2.82
N GLU A 281 -0.79 -16.17 -4.00
CA GLU A 281 -0.20 -16.71 -5.22
C GLU A 281 1.32 -16.89 -5.10
N LEU A 282 1.99 -16.00 -4.38
CA LEU A 282 3.42 -16.07 -4.10
C LEU A 282 3.77 -17.00 -2.91
N GLY A 283 2.77 -17.60 -2.25
CA GLY A 283 2.97 -18.43 -1.07
C GLY A 283 3.49 -17.67 0.15
N MET A 284 3.16 -16.37 0.28
CA MET A 284 3.67 -15.51 1.35
C MET A 284 2.62 -15.22 2.42
N PRO A 285 2.96 -15.36 3.73
CA PRO A 285 2.04 -15.07 4.82
C PRO A 285 1.86 -13.55 4.98
N LEU A 286 0.66 -13.05 4.67
CA LEU A 286 0.27 -11.65 4.77
C LEU A 286 -0.92 -11.45 5.74
N GLY A 287 -0.92 -12.20 6.85
CA GLY A 287 -2.09 -12.36 7.72
C GLY A 287 -2.63 -11.04 8.30
N LEU A 288 -1.78 -10.12 8.76
CA LEU A 288 -2.22 -8.85 9.31
C LEU A 288 -2.94 -7.99 8.25
N ILE A 289 -2.35 -7.85 7.07
CA ILE A 289 -2.92 -7.05 5.98
C ILE A 289 -4.21 -7.70 5.47
N ALA A 290 -4.25 -9.03 5.38
CA ALA A 290 -5.47 -9.78 5.05
C ALA A 290 -6.58 -9.51 6.07
N THR A 291 -6.26 -9.54 7.36
CA THR A 291 -7.20 -9.20 8.43
C THR A 291 -7.76 -7.78 8.24
N ALA A 292 -6.91 -6.79 7.97
CA ALA A 292 -7.38 -5.42 7.73
C ALA A 292 -8.33 -5.30 6.53
N VAL A 293 -8.14 -6.09 5.47
CA VAL A 293 -9.05 -6.16 4.31
C VAL A 293 -10.40 -6.78 4.70
N PHE A 294 -10.37 -7.87 5.48
CA PHE A 294 -11.59 -8.55 5.92
C PHE A 294 -12.39 -7.70 6.93
N GLU A 295 -11.72 -6.99 7.84
CA GLU A 295 -12.38 -6.08 8.77
C GLU A 295 -13.12 -4.94 8.06
N ARG A 296 -12.56 -4.38 6.98
CA ARG A 296 -13.31 -3.41 6.15
C ARG A 296 -14.56 -4.05 5.54
N SER A 297 -14.46 -5.28 5.05
CA SER A 297 -15.59 -5.99 4.47
C SER A 297 -16.66 -6.30 5.52
N LEU A 298 -16.26 -6.69 6.73
CA LEU A 298 -17.17 -6.92 7.84
C LEU A 298 -17.81 -5.60 8.34
N SER A 299 -17.03 -4.51 8.38
CA SER A 299 -17.54 -3.20 8.79
C SER A 299 -18.69 -2.72 7.90
N ALA A 300 -18.63 -3.02 6.61
CA ALA A 300 -19.66 -2.66 5.63
C ALA A 300 -21.00 -3.43 5.82
N GLN A 301 -21.01 -4.51 6.62
CA GLN A 301 -22.22 -5.30 6.91
C GLN A 301 -22.93 -4.79 8.18
N LYS A 302 -23.28 -3.49 8.21
CA LYS A 302 -23.74 -2.80 9.41
C LYS A 302 -25.00 -3.44 10.00
N GLU A 303 -26.01 -3.71 9.19
CA GLU A 303 -27.28 -4.28 9.63
C GLU A 303 -27.12 -5.69 10.21
N LEU A 304 -26.22 -6.50 9.62
CA LEU A 304 -25.90 -7.83 10.13
C LEU A 304 -25.21 -7.72 11.51
N ARG A 305 -24.23 -6.82 11.67
CA ARG A 305 -23.53 -6.59 12.93
C ARG A 305 -24.47 -6.13 14.03
N GLU A 306 -25.40 -5.21 13.73
CA GLU A 306 -26.41 -4.76 14.68
C GLU A 306 -27.37 -5.89 15.09
N THR A 307 -27.74 -6.73 14.14
CA THR A 307 -28.61 -7.88 14.43
C THR A 307 -27.88 -8.90 15.32
N ALA A 308 -26.64 -9.23 15.02
CA ALA A 308 -25.81 -10.10 15.83
C ALA A 308 -25.60 -9.55 17.24
N SER A 309 -25.27 -8.26 17.36
CA SER A 309 -25.08 -7.59 18.64
C SER A 309 -26.32 -7.70 19.56
N ARG A 310 -27.53 -7.54 19.01
CA ARG A 310 -28.77 -7.71 19.77
C ARG A 310 -29.00 -9.16 20.23
N GLN A 311 -28.57 -10.14 19.45
CA GLN A 311 -28.78 -11.56 19.77
C GLN A 311 -27.76 -12.10 20.78
N PHE A 312 -26.47 -11.74 20.64
CA PHE A 312 -25.41 -12.27 21.49
C PHE A 312 -25.18 -11.46 22.77
N GLN A 313 -25.50 -10.17 22.76
CA GLN A 313 -25.42 -9.28 23.95
C GLN A 313 -24.08 -9.42 24.71
N CYS A 314 -22.96 -9.37 24.00
CA CYS A 314 -21.63 -9.41 24.61
C CYS A 314 -21.53 -8.37 25.74
N LYS A 315 -21.11 -8.78 26.93
CA LYS A 315 -21.01 -7.94 28.12
C LYS A 315 -19.55 -7.77 28.49
N ARG A 316 -19.09 -6.52 28.50
CA ARG A 316 -17.79 -6.19 29.04
C ARG A 316 -17.82 -6.31 30.56
N THR A 317 -16.68 -6.73 31.15
CA THR A 317 -16.59 -6.91 32.61
C THR A 317 -16.49 -5.59 33.36
N GLN A 318 -16.30 -4.46 32.69
CA GLN A 318 -16.04 -3.14 33.28
C GLN A 318 -14.86 -3.13 34.25
N ALA A 319 -13.83 -3.90 33.95
CA ALA A 319 -12.60 -3.88 34.72
C ALA A 319 -12.00 -2.48 34.77
N VAL A 320 -11.52 -2.08 35.94
CA VAL A 320 -10.84 -0.79 36.11
C VAL A 320 -9.38 -0.98 35.74
N TYR A 321 -8.92 -0.29 34.73
CA TYR A 321 -7.54 -0.32 34.26
C TYR A 321 -6.74 0.88 34.75
N ASN A 322 -5.45 0.68 35.00
CA ASN A 322 -4.51 1.79 35.20
C ASN A 322 -4.29 2.48 33.85
N LYS A 323 -4.87 3.68 33.66
CA LYS A 323 -4.80 4.40 32.38
C LYS A 323 -3.37 4.56 31.83
N PRO A 324 -2.38 5.08 32.61
CA PRO A 324 -0.99 5.20 32.12
C PRO A 324 -0.34 3.88 31.70
N GLU A 325 -0.63 2.78 32.41
CA GLU A 325 -0.08 1.46 32.11
C GLU A 325 -0.66 0.90 30.80
N LEU A 326 -2.00 0.92 30.68
CA LEU A 326 -2.66 0.42 29.47
C LEU A 326 -2.30 1.25 28.24
N VAL A 327 -2.11 2.57 28.36
CA VAL A 327 -1.62 3.41 27.25
C VAL A 327 -0.22 2.97 26.78
N LYS A 328 0.67 2.55 27.69
CA LYS A 328 1.97 1.98 27.34
C LYS A 328 1.84 0.62 26.62
N GLU A 329 0.91 -0.21 27.07
CA GLU A 329 0.63 -1.51 26.44
C GLU A 329 0.04 -1.34 25.03
N ILE A 330 -0.87 -0.35 24.84
CA ILE A 330 -1.39 0.03 23.51
C ILE A 330 -0.25 0.52 22.61
N TYR A 331 0.63 1.38 23.12
CA TYR A 331 1.83 1.82 22.39
C TYR A 331 2.67 0.65 21.92
N ALA A 332 2.95 -0.29 22.84
CA ALA A 332 3.76 -1.46 22.56
C ALA A 332 3.12 -2.35 21.48
N ALA A 333 1.80 -2.60 21.58
CA ALA A 333 1.08 -3.38 20.60
C ALA A 333 1.05 -2.68 19.23
N LEU A 334 0.76 -1.39 19.20
CA LEU A 334 0.71 -0.61 17.96
C LEU A 334 2.05 -0.58 17.26
N TYR A 335 3.13 -0.27 17.98
CA TYR A 335 4.46 -0.16 17.36
C TYR A 335 4.94 -1.53 16.88
N ALA A 336 4.87 -2.58 17.71
CA ALA A 336 5.26 -3.92 17.32
C ALA A 336 4.47 -4.43 16.10
N SER A 337 3.15 -4.24 16.09
CA SER A 337 2.30 -4.67 14.99
C SER A 337 2.55 -3.88 13.70
N LYS A 338 2.87 -2.58 13.78
CA LYS A 338 3.32 -1.81 12.62
C LYS A 338 4.60 -2.39 12.03
N LEU A 339 5.59 -2.73 12.86
CA LEU A 339 6.82 -3.39 12.37
C LEU A 339 6.52 -4.71 11.68
N VAL A 340 5.57 -5.50 12.18
CA VAL A 340 5.10 -6.74 11.52
C VAL A 340 4.43 -6.44 10.18
N SER A 341 3.58 -5.42 10.09
CA SER A 341 2.91 -5.03 8.84
C SER A 341 3.92 -4.73 7.72
N TYR A 342 4.94 -3.94 8.02
CA TYR A 342 6.01 -3.64 7.08
C TYR A 342 6.87 -4.88 6.78
N ALA A 343 7.19 -5.70 7.78
CA ALA A 343 7.94 -6.94 7.56
C ALA A 343 7.22 -7.90 6.60
N GLN A 344 5.91 -8.06 6.75
CA GLN A 344 5.09 -8.84 5.84
C GLN A 344 5.10 -8.26 4.42
N GLY A 345 4.90 -6.95 4.28
CA GLY A 345 4.93 -6.28 2.98
C GLY A 345 6.27 -6.41 2.26
N PHE A 346 7.39 -6.16 2.97
CA PHE A 346 8.73 -6.29 2.40
C PHE A 346 9.09 -7.75 2.05
N ALA A 347 8.60 -8.73 2.81
CA ALA A 347 8.77 -10.14 2.47
C ALA A 347 8.05 -10.50 1.16
N VAL A 348 6.84 -9.98 0.92
CA VAL A 348 6.14 -10.15 -0.37
C VAL A 348 6.91 -9.47 -1.51
N LEU A 349 7.45 -8.26 -1.31
CA LEU A 349 8.28 -7.58 -2.30
C LEU A 349 9.53 -8.38 -2.66
N GLN A 350 10.22 -8.94 -1.67
CA GLN A 350 11.39 -9.79 -1.90
C GLN A 350 11.00 -11.03 -2.71
N ARG A 351 9.93 -11.72 -2.31
CA ARG A 351 9.45 -12.93 -3.00
C ARG A 351 9.06 -12.63 -4.44
N ALA A 352 8.34 -11.53 -4.68
CA ALA A 352 7.98 -11.09 -6.03
C ALA A 352 9.23 -10.75 -6.87
N SER A 353 10.22 -10.07 -6.26
CA SER A 353 11.49 -9.77 -6.91
C SER A 353 12.18 -11.04 -7.42
N ASP A 354 12.21 -12.08 -6.58
CA ASP A 354 12.84 -13.35 -6.92
C ASP A 354 12.02 -14.13 -7.97
N THR A 355 10.70 -14.18 -7.79
CA THR A 355 9.79 -14.93 -8.68
C THR A 355 9.73 -14.32 -10.09
N PHE A 356 9.66 -12.99 -10.18
CA PHE A 356 9.52 -12.29 -11.48
C PHE A 356 10.85 -11.80 -12.05
N GLY A 357 11.96 -11.98 -11.36
CA GLY A 357 13.29 -11.54 -11.80
C GLY A 357 13.48 -10.01 -11.83
N TRP A 358 12.68 -9.25 -11.07
CA TRP A 358 12.69 -7.78 -11.12
C TRP A 358 13.90 -7.13 -10.48
N LYS A 359 14.63 -7.84 -9.62
CA LYS A 359 15.82 -7.35 -8.91
C LYS A 359 15.54 -6.07 -8.12
N LEU A 360 14.42 -6.05 -7.37
CA LEU A 360 13.99 -4.88 -6.61
C LEU A 360 15.04 -4.45 -5.58
N ASN A 361 15.30 -3.14 -5.52
CA ASN A 361 16.12 -2.56 -4.46
C ASN A 361 15.22 -2.17 -3.27
N LEU A 362 15.08 -3.06 -2.29
CA LEU A 362 14.21 -2.87 -1.13
C LEU A 362 14.62 -1.66 -0.28
N ALA A 363 15.91 -1.34 -0.20
CA ALA A 363 16.38 -0.16 0.50
C ALA A 363 15.95 1.14 -0.22
N SER A 364 16.04 1.19 -1.56
CA SER A 364 15.53 2.32 -2.35
C SER A 364 14.01 2.47 -2.20
N ILE A 365 13.27 1.37 -2.19
CA ILE A 365 11.81 1.37 -1.97
C ILE A 365 11.48 1.97 -0.59
N ALA A 366 12.16 1.54 0.47
CA ALA A 366 11.96 2.12 1.80
C ALA A 366 12.26 3.63 1.83
N ARG A 367 13.31 4.09 1.14
CA ARG A 367 13.65 5.52 1.04
C ARG A 367 12.59 6.32 0.28
N MET A 368 12.02 5.76 -0.78
CA MET A 368 10.94 6.44 -1.53
C MET A 368 9.68 6.66 -0.69
N TRP A 369 9.44 5.84 0.33
CA TRP A 369 8.28 5.98 1.21
C TRP A 369 8.48 6.94 2.39
N ARG A 370 9.67 7.54 2.55
CA ARG A 370 9.97 8.48 3.65
C ARG A 370 9.23 9.81 3.59
N GLY A 371 8.75 10.21 2.41
CA GLY A 371 8.02 11.46 2.19
C GLY A 371 6.97 11.32 1.09
N GLY A 372 5.97 12.19 1.09
CA GLY A 372 4.96 12.26 0.03
C GLY A 372 4.09 11.01 -0.09
N CYS A 373 3.97 10.18 0.94
CA CYS A 373 3.10 9.01 0.91
C CYS A 373 2.35 8.82 2.23
N ILE A 374 1.29 8.01 2.17
CA ILE A 374 0.41 7.78 3.32
C ILE A 374 1.10 6.97 4.43
N ILE A 375 1.99 6.06 4.08
CA ILE A 375 2.69 5.20 5.05
C ILE A 375 4.05 5.75 5.52
N ARG A 376 4.34 7.03 5.26
CA ARG A 376 5.59 7.64 5.72
C ARG A 376 5.74 7.51 7.23
N SER A 377 6.86 6.93 7.66
CA SER A 377 7.19 6.64 9.06
C SER A 377 8.67 6.83 9.31
N ILE A 378 9.05 7.18 10.54
CA ILE A 378 10.45 7.42 10.89
C ILE A 378 11.35 6.19 10.69
N PHE A 379 10.85 4.99 11.00
CA PHE A 379 11.60 3.73 10.91
C PHE A 379 11.84 3.22 9.47
N LEU A 380 11.36 3.92 8.44
CA LEU A 380 11.72 3.59 7.06
C LEU A 380 13.22 3.76 6.77
N ASN A 381 13.91 4.64 7.51
CA ASN A 381 15.37 4.72 7.45
C ASN A 381 16.04 3.45 7.99
N ASP A 382 15.50 2.88 9.07
CA ASP A 382 16.00 1.64 9.66
C ASP A 382 15.72 0.43 8.76
N ILE A 383 14.57 0.42 8.04
CA ILE A 383 14.28 -0.57 7.01
C ILE A 383 15.31 -0.47 5.87
N ALA A 384 15.57 0.74 5.37
CA ALA A 384 16.56 0.94 4.32
C ALA A 384 17.94 0.46 4.76
N ALA A 385 18.38 0.82 5.96
CA ALA A 385 19.66 0.39 6.54
C ALA A 385 19.76 -1.14 6.67
N ALA A 386 18.67 -1.81 7.08
CA ALA A 386 18.63 -3.27 7.19
C ALA A 386 18.84 -3.97 5.84
N PHE A 387 18.27 -3.44 4.76
CA PHE A 387 18.44 -4.01 3.42
C PHE A 387 19.72 -3.56 2.70
N GLU A 388 20.47 -2.60 3.25
CA GLU A 388 21.81 -2.21 2.79
C GLU A 388 22.92 -2.95 3.50
N ALA A 389 22.63 -3.56 4.65
CA ALA A 389 23.60 -4.34 5.40
C ALA A 389 24.20 -5.45 4.52
N LYS A 390 25.48 -5.79 4.78
CA LYS A 390 26.18 -6.87 4.07
C LYS A 390 25.40 -8.19 4.15
N ASP A 391 24.89 -8.49 5.36
CA ASP A 391 24.06 -9.66 5.63
C ASP A 391 22.60 -9.25 5.65
N LYS A 392 21.97 -9.25 4.47
CA LYS A 392 20.56 -8.88 4.32
C LYS A 392 19.66 -9.85 5.09
N PRO A 393 18.69 -9.37 5.87
CA PRO A 393 17.81 -10.25 6.63
C PRO A 393 16.84 -11.00 5.70
N GLN A 394 16.61 -12.28 5.94
CA GLN A 394 15.57 -13.07 5.27
C GLN A 394 14.16 -12.58 5.63
N ASN A 395 14.01 -12.01 6.80
CA ASN A 395 12.81 -11.34 7.26
C ASN A 395 13.24 -10.09 8.05
N LEU A 396 12.56 -8.96 7.83
CA LEU A 396 12.91 -7.68 8.45
C LEU A 396 12.99 -7.77 9.99
N LEU A 397 12.12 -8.57 10.64
CA LEU A 397 12.12 -8.74 12.10
C LEU A 397 13.38 -9.43 12.64
N LEU A 398 14.19 -10.06 11.79
CA LEU A 398 15.47 -10.68 12.19
C LEU A 398 16.64 -9.67 12.16
N ALA A 399 16.48 -8.52 11.50
CA ALA A 399 17.51 -7.48 11.55
C ALA A 399 17.69 -6.96 12.99
N PRO A 400 18.93 -6.65 13.42
CA PRO A 400 19.23 -6.35 14.82
C PRO A 400 18.33 -5.28 15.43
N TYR A 401 18.13 -4.16 14.76
CA TYR A 401 17.27 -3.07 15.23
C TYR A 401 15.84 -3.56 15.50
N PHE A 402 15.19 -4.19 14.51
CA PHE A 402 13.80 -4.63 14.64
C PHE A 402 13.61 -5.75 15.65
N ARG A 403 14.56 -6.68 15.71
CA ARG A 403 14.58 -7.76 16.71
C ARG A 403 14.60 -7.20 18.13
N ASP A 404 15.47 -6.20 18.39
CA ASP A 404 15.64 -5.64 19.71
C ASP A 404 14.45 -4.75 20.11
N GLU A 405 13.86 -4.01 19.15
CA GLU A 405 12.60 -3.29 19.36
C GLU A 405 11.46 -4.25 19.75
N ILE A 406 11.23 -5.31 18.97
CA ILE A 406 10.17 -6.28 19.27
C ILE A 406 10.37 -6.92 20.64
N LYS A 407 11.60 -7.30 21.03
CA LYS A 407 11.87 -7.85 22.37
C LYS A 407 11.44 -6.91 23.49
N GLY A 408 11.69 -5.62 23.35
CA GLY A 408 11.31 -4.61 24.33
C GLY A 408 9.79 -4.38 24.43
N LEU A 409 9.06 -4.62 23.35
CA LEU A 409 7.62 -4.36 23.24
C LEU A 409 6.75 -5.60 23.56
N LEU A 410 7.33 -6.81 23.52
CA LEU A 410 6.57 -8.07 23.50
C LEU A 410 5.68 -8.26 24.74
N SER A 411 6.13 -7.85 25.93
CA SER A 411 5.35 -7.99 27.16
C SER A 411 4.06 -7.17 27.09
N GLY A 412 4.17 -5.88 26.80
CA GLY A 412 3.00 -4.99 26.70
C GLY A 412 2.06 -5.39 25.54
N TRP A 413 2.63 -5.76 24.41
CA TRP A 413 1.83 -6.23 23.25
C TRP A 413 0.98 -7.45 23.61
N LYS A 414 1.59 -8.48 24.23
CA LYS A 414 0.88 -9.67 24.68
C LYS A 414 -0.21 -9.32 25.70
N THR A 415 0.12 -8.48 26.68
CA THR A 415 -0.82 -8.09 27.74
C THR A 415 -2.03 -7.39 27.14
N LEU A 416 -1.84 -6.43 26.24
CA LEU A 416 -2.96 -5.76 25.55
C LEU A 416 -3.90 -6.73 24.84
N VAL A 417 -3.36 -7.64 24.03
CA VAL A 417 -4.21 -8.60 23.28
C VAL A 417 -5.01 -9.48 24.25
N VAL A 418 -4.39 -9.95 25.34
CA VAL A 418 -5.08 -10.76 26.36
C VAL A 418 -6.18 -9.97 27.06
N GLN A 419 -5.92 -8.71 27.42
CA GLN A 419 -6.91 -7.85 28.09
C GLN A 419 -8.09 -7.56 27.15
N ALA A 420 -7.83 -7.17 25.92
CA ALA A 420 -8.88 -6.90 24.94
C ALA A 420 -9.78 -8.13 24.73
N MET A 421 -9.20 -9.33 24.62
CA MET A 421 -9.98 -10.57 24.48
C MET A 421 -10.82 -10.89 25.72
N ARG A 422 -10.31 -10.64 26.95
CA ARG A 422 -11.09 -10.82 28.19
C ARG A 422 -12.28 -9.87 28.29
N GLU A 423 -12.15 -8.68 27.73
CA GLU A 423 -13.20 -7.65 27.70
C GLU A 423 -14.10 -7.77 26.45
N GLU A 424 -14.01 -8.87 25.70
CA GLU A 424 -14.78 -9.09 24.48
C GLU A 424 -14.64 -7.94 23.47
N LEU A 425 -13.45 -7.30 23.44
CA LEU A 425 -13.14 -6.19 22.56
C LEU A 425 -12.34 -6.71 21.35
N PRO A 426 -12.86 -6.54 20.12
CA PRO A 426 -12.17 -7.03 18.93
C PRO A 426 -10.90 -6.21 18.65
N VAL A 427 -9.76 -6.90 18.52
CA VAL A 427 -8.45 -6.37 18.12
C VAL A 427 -7.80 -7.34 17.13
N PRO A 428 -8.46 -7.60 15.98
CA PRO A 428 -8.06 -8.66 15.07
C PRO A 428 -6.68 -8.43 14.44
N ALA A 429 -6.30 -7.20 14.10
CA ALA A 429 -5.00 -6.93 13.50
C ALA A 429 -3.86 -7.05 14.53
N PHE A 430 -4.04 -6.57 15.78
CA PHE A 430 -3.06 -6.80 16.86
C PHE A 430 -2.87 -8.29 17.14
N SER A 431 -3.98 -9.05 17.16
CA SER A 431 -3.95 -10.50 17.38
C SER A 431 -3.29 -11.24 16.23
N SER A 432 -3.60 -10.87 14.98
CA SER A 432 -2.99 -11.47 13.78
C SER A 432 -1.48 -11.22 13.73
N ALA A 433 -1.05 -9.99 14.04
CA ALA A 433 0.35 -9.64 14.09
C ALA A 433 1.13 -10.46 15.16
N LEU A 434 0.56 -10.57 16.37
CA LEU A 434 1.16 -11.34 17.47
C LEU A 434 1.26 -12.82 17.13
N ASN A 435 0.22 -13.40 16.55
CA ASN A 435 0.21 -14.79 16.10
C ASN A 435 1.24 -15.04 14.97
N TYR A 436 1.33 -14.14 14.00
CA TYR A 436 2.39 -14.21 12.98
C TYR A 436 3.79 -14.22 13.62
N PHE A 437 4.04 -13.31 14.57
CA PHE A 437 5.32 -13.26 15.29
C PHE A 437 5.61 -14.57 16.02
N TYR A 438 4.65 -15.10 16.78
CA TYR A 438 4.85 -16.36 17.49
C TYR A 438 5.09 -17.53 16.54
N SER A 439 4.38 -17.60 15.42
CA SER A 439 4.62 -18.63 14.41
C SER A 439 6.02 -18.49 13.80
N LEU A 440 6.47 -17.27 13.52
CA LEU A 440 7.79 -17.01 12.94
C LEU A 440 8.94 -17.44 13.88
N VAL A 441 8.78 -17.26 15.21
CA VAL A 441 9.82 -17.59 16.18
C VAL A 441 9.71 -19.00 16.77
N SER A 442 8.70 -19.77 16.33
CA SER A 442 8.50 -21.15 16.77
C SER A 442 9.22 -22.14 15.88
N ALA A 443 10.20 -22.86 16.42
CA ALA A 443 10.93 -23.88 15.68
C ALA A 443 10.06 -25.06 15.24
N ASN A 444 8.95 -25.32 15.95
CA ASN A 444 7.99 -26.36 15.63
C ASN A 444 6.58 -25.76 15.58
N LEU A 445 5.85 -26.10 14.55
CA LEU A 445 4.45 -25.71 14.35
C LEU A 445 3.56 -26.95 14.28
N PRO A 446 2.24 -26.82 14.51
CA PRO A 446 1.29 -27.94 14.40
C PRO A 446 1.01 -28.38 12.95
N ALA A 447 1.77 -27.87 11.98
CA ALA A 447 1.67 -28.21 10.57
C ALA A 447 1.94 -29.70 10.28
N ASN A 448 2.67 -30.37 11.17
CA ASN A 448 2.86 -31.83 11.10
C ASN A 448 1.53 -32.59 11.18
N MET A 449 0.56 -32.13 11.99
CA MET A 449 -0.78 -32.75 12.07
C MET A 449 -1.53 -32.53 10.75
N ILE A 450 -1.45 -31.34 10.15
CA ILE A 450 -2.08 -31.07 8.86
C ILE A 450 -1.50 -31.98 7.79
N GLN A 451 -0.18 -32.14 7.76
CA GLN A 451 0.47 -33.00 6.76
C GLN A 451 0.17 -34.48 6.97
N ALA A 452 0.08 -34.94 8.24
CA ALA A 452 -0.34 -36.28 8.55
C ALA A 452 -1.80 -36.57 8.11
N GLN A 453 -2.72 -35.63 8.36
CA GLN A 453 -4.11 -35.73 7.88
C GLN A 453 -4.16 -35.78 6.34
N ARG A 454 -3.40 -34.98 5.64
CA ARG A 454 -3.34 -35.00 4.17
C ARG A 454 -2.82 -36.34 3.65
N ASP A 455 -1.82 -36.90 4.30
CA ASP A 455 -1.32 -38.23 3.94
C ASP A 455 -2.32 -39.35 4.26
N TYR A 456 -3.02 -39.25 5.40
CA TYR A 456 -4.03 -40.21 5.82
C TYR A 456 -5.17 -40.34 4.80
N PHE A 457 -5.72 -39.22 4.33
CA PHE A 457 -6.90 -39.28 3.43
C PHE A 457 -6.54 -39.26 1.93
N GLY A 458 -5.33 -38.90 1.56
CA GLY A 458 -5.01 -38.69 0.15
C GLY A 458 -3.59 -39.09 -0.27
N ALA A 459 -2.83 -39.78 0.57
CA ALA A 459 -1.45 -40.18 0.30
C ALA A 459 -0.55 -39.03 -0.19
N HIS A 460 -0.76 -37.82 0.38
CA HIS A 460 -0.05 -36.61 -0.05
C HIS A 460 1.39 -36.50 0.44
N THR A 461 1.92 -37.56 1.00
CA THR A 461 3.31 -37.70 1.48
C THR A 461 3.72 -36.66 2.53
N PHE A 462 4.76 -36.94 3.27
CA PHE A 462 5.37 -36.05 4.25
C PHE A 462 6.88 -36.24 4.31
N GLU A 463 7.61 -35.20 4.72
CA GLU A 463 9.02 -35.32 5.11
C GLU A 463 9.12 -35.72 6.58
N ARG A 464 10.11 -36.54 6.92
CA ARG A 464 10.42 -36.93 8.31
C ARG A 464 11.51 -36.03 8.90
N LYS A 465 11.43 -35.81 10.22
CA LYS A 465 12.46 -35.02 10.96
C LYS A 465 13.77 -35.76 11.13
N ASP A 466 13.75 -37.09 11.08
CA ASP A 466 14.86 -38.01 11.24
C ASP A 466 15.46 -38.44 9.90
N GLU A 467 15.03 -37.84 8.80
CA GLU A 467 15.53 -38.08 7.44
C GLU A 467 15.99 -36.79 6.76
N LEU A 468 16.69 -36.92 5.65
CA LEU A 468 17.16 -35.77 4.88
C LEU A 468 16.01 -35.02 4.24
N ARG A 469 16.11 -33.68 4.18
CA ARG A 469 15.14 -32.83 3.48
C ARG A 469 15.01 -33.22 2.01
N GLY A 470 13.79 -33.15 1.48
CA GLY A 470 13.45 -33.54 0.11
C GLY A 470 13.11 -35.02 -0.08
N GLN A 471 13.16 -35.82 0.97
CA GLN A 471 12.69 -37.22 0.96
C GLN A 471 11.26 -37.31 1.46
N PHE A 472 10.37 -37.85 0.62
CA PHE A 472 8.95 -37.90 0.87
C PHE A 472 8.47 -39.33 1.16
N PHE A 473 7.73 -39.48 2.25
CA PHE A 473 7.23 -40.72 2.79
C PHE A 473 5.69 -40.75 2.74
N HIS A 474 5.11 -41.95 2.62
CA HIS A 474 3.70 -42.20 2.78
C HIS A 474 3.53 -43.34 3.80
N GLU A 475 2.53 -43.25 4.65
CA GLU A 475 2.19 -44.28 5.61
C GLU A 475 0.83 -44.91 5.28
N ASN A 476 0.74 -46.22 5.34
CA ASN A 476 -0.52 -46.92 5.22
C ASN A 476 -1.28 -46.91 6.57
N TRP A 477 -1.79 -45.73 6.92
CA TRP A 477 -2.45 -45.46 8.22
C TRP A 477 -3.57 -46.41 8.59
N THR A 478 -4.29 -46.94 7.61
CA THR A 478 -5.47 -47.78 7.83
C THR A 478 -5.16 -49.26 7.73
N GLY A 479 -4.01 -49.66 7.20
CA GLY A 479 -3.66 -51.01 6.85
C GLY A 479 -4.40 -51.57 5.62
N HIS A 480 -5.22 -50.75 4.97
CA HIS A 480 -5.99 -51.11 3.76
C HIS A 480 -5.66 -50.28 2.54
N GLY A 481 -4.73 -49.31 2.67
CA GLY A 481 -4.26 -48.46 1.56
C GLY A 481 -3.32 -49.20 0.63
N GLY A 482 -3.17 -48.70 -0.58
CA GLY A 482 -2.17 -49.16 -1.55
C GLY A 482 -0.86 -48.39 -1.41
N ASP A 483 0.16 -48.76 -2.24
CA ASP A 483 1.47 -48.10 -2.29
C ASP A 483 1.49 -46.88 -3.22
N THR A 484 0.34 -46.53 -3.81
CA THR A 484 0.24 -45.40 -4.74
C THR A 484 0.29 -44.06 -3.98
N LYS A 485 1.22 -43.19 -4.36
CA LYS A 485 1.42 -41.86 -3.75
C LYS A 485 0.83 -40.76 -4.65
N SER A 486 0.16 -39.81 -4.04
CA SER A 486 -0.23 -38.57 -4.70
C SER A 486 0.99 -37.65 -4.88
N GLY A 487 1.06 -36.92 -5.98
CA GLY A 487 2.11 -35.90 -6.16
C GLY A 487 2.05 -34.84 -5.06
N THR A 488 3.22 -34.39 -4.60
CA THR A 488 3.31 -33.28 -3.64
C THR A 488 3.20 -31.96 -4.44
N TYR A 489 2.15 -31.19 -4.19
CA TYR A 489 2.08 -29.82 -4.65
C TYR A 489 2.89 -28.96 -3.65
N ASN A 490 4.13 -28.63 -4.01
CA ASN A 490 4.91 -27.63 -3.29
C ASN A 490 4.54 -26.26 -3.85
N ASN A 491 3.99 -25.40 -3.01
CA ASN A 491 3.83 -23.98 -3.31
C ASN A 491 5.17 -23.24 -3.20
#